data_79e4fc3dfc8d0214f8f09c89f39e7781
#
_entry.id   79e4fc3dfc8d0214f8f09c89f39e7781
#
_cell.length_a   1.000
_cell.length_b   1.000
_cell.length_c   1.000
_cell.angle_alpha   90.00
_cell.angle_beta   90.00
_cell.angle_gamma   90.00
#
_symmetry.space_group_name_H-M   'P 1'
#
loop_
_entity.id
_entity.type
_entity.pdbx_description
1 polymer ?
#
loop_
_entity_poly.entity_id
_entity_poly.type
_entity_poly.pdbx_seq_one_letter_code
_entity_poly.pdbx_strand_id
1 'polypeptide(L)'
;MKTSIKIKNGLSDIAAIVAREFRIISTSYAILLVLIGGIFIYGFLYNYMYEPNLIRNAPVAVVDRSHSALSRQYTRLIDAAPQVSVYTTEPDFPGAKELLKKGEVIGIIYIPDDFETRVNRGGEAVFIMYGTTDAFLYYLAMQEASAGAMMELNGRYRPEMLVFLPQQDVQQITQAKAISVVGTALYNHTEGY
;
A
#
# COMPACT_ATOMS: atom_id res chain seq x y z
N MET A 1 -47.19 -20.27 -26.96
CA MET A 1 -46.45 -20.29 -28.22
C MET A 1 -46.23 -18.92 -28.88
N LYS A 2 -47.14 -17.93 -28.71
CA LYS A 2 -46.97 -16.57 -29.30
C LYS A 2 -45.90 -15.69 -28.63
N THR A 3 -45.58 -15.89 -27.34
CA THR A 3 -44.61 -15.06 -26.61
C THR A 3 -43.17 -15.38 -27.00
N SER A 4 -42.87 -16.66 -27.26
CA SER A 4 -41.50 -17.10 -27.64
C SER A 4 -41.07 -16.58 -29.04
N ILE A 5 -42.03 -16.39 -29.94
CA ILE A 5 -41.76 -15.87 -31.29
C ILE A 5 -41.45 -14.35 -31.22
N LYS A 6 -42.16 -13.61 -30.36
CA LYS A 6 -41.91 -12.17 -30.14
C LYS A 6 -40.51 -11.89 -29.53
N ILE A 7 -40.06 -12.73 -28.61
CA ILE A 7 -38.74 -12.60 -28.00
C ILE A 7 -37.64 -12.90 -29.00
N LYS A 8 -37.83 -13.93 -29.83
CA LYS A 8 -36.85 -14.30 -30.88
C LYS A 8 -36.69 -13.22 -31.95
N ASN A 9 -37.77 -12.57 -32.34
CA ASN A 9 -37.73 -11.45 -33.31
C ASN A 9 -37.07 -10.22 -32.66
N GLY A 10 -37.37 -9.92 -31.37
CA GLY A 10 -36.73 -8.83 -30.66
C GLY A 10 -35.19 -9.00 -30.48
N LEU A 11 -34.71 -10.23 -30.23
CA LEU A 11 -33.28 -10.51 -30.17
C LEU A 11 -32.60 -10.34 -31.55
N SER A 12 -33.26 -10.77 -32.65
CA SER A 12 -32.73 -10.63 -34.00
C SER A 12 -32.68 -9.16 -34.41
N ASP A 13 -33.67 -8.36 -34.04
CA ASP A 13 -33.73 -6.93 -34.31
C ASP A 13 -32.61 -6.17 -33.51
N ILE A 14 -32.40 -6.52 -32.27
CA ILE A 14 -31.28 -5.98 -31.46
C ILE A 14 -29.93 -6.35 -32.11
N ALA A 15 -29.74 -7.61 -32.52
CA ALA A 15 -28.51 -8.04 -33.13
C ALA A 15 -28.25 -7.30 -34.46
N ALA A 16 -29.29 -7.08 -35.25
CA ALA A 16 -29.21 -6.33 -36.51
C ALA A 16 -28.83 -4.84 -36.25
N ILE A 17 -29.41 -4.22 -35.23
CA ILE A 17 -29.08 -2.85 -34.84
C ILE A 17 -27.61 -2.77 -34.38
N VAL A 18 -27.19 -3.66 -33.47
CA VAL A 18 -25.80 -3.70 -32.97
C VAL A 18 -24.82 -3.90 -34.11
N ALA A 19 -25.09 -4.83 -35.04
CA ALA A 19 -24.23 -5.06 -36.18
C ALA A 19 -24.13 -3.84 -37.12
N ARG A 20 -25.22 -3.11 -37.29
CA ARG A 20 -25.26 -1.86 -38.07
C ARG A 20 -24.44 -0.77 -37.39
N GLU A 21 -24.64 -0.54 -36.07
CA GLU A 21 -23.90 0.46 -35.33
C GLU A 21 -22.40 0.13 -35.27
N PHE A 22 -22.06 -1.15 -35.09
CA PHE A 22 -20.65 -1.57 -35.13
C PHE A 22 -20.01 -1.32 -36.49
N ARG A 23 -20.76 -1.55 -37.56
CA ARG A 23 -20.27 -1.25 -38.94
C ARG A 23 -20.06 0.26 -39.10
N ILE A 24 -20.98 1.10 -38.66
CA ILE A 24 -20.86 2.57 -38.70
C ILE A 24 -19.62 3.04 -37.95
N ILE A 25 -19.43 2.54 -36.72
CA ILE A 25 -18.26 2.84 -35.92
C ILE A 25 -16.96 2.41 -36.61
N SER A 26 -16.93 1.18 -37.15
CA SER A 26 -15.74 0.62 -37.77
C SER A 26 -15.41 1.27 -39.15
N THR A 27 -16.40 1.89 -39.81
CA THR A 27 -16.21 2.54 -41.10
C THR A 27 -15.96 4.05 -40.95
N SER A 28 -16.31 4.63 -39.80
CA SER A 28 -16.12 6.05 -39.56
C SER A 28 -14.72 6.34 -39.03
N TYR A 29 -13.89 6.89 -39.89
CA TYR A 29 -12.52 7.26 -39.53
C TYR A 29 -12.46 8.23 -38.33
N ALA A 30 -13.40 9.18 -38.26
CA ALA A 30 -13.47 10.15 -37.17
C ALA A 30 -13.78 9.47 -35.83
N ILE A 31 -14.72 8.52 -35.80
CA ILE A 31 -15.09 7.78 -34.59
C ILE A 31 -13.91 6.88 -34.14
N LEU A 32 -13.28 6.17 -35.08
CA LEU A 32 -12.11 5.34 -34.77
C LEU A 32 -10.94 6.17 -34.23
N LEU A 33 -10.70 7.34 -34.82
CA LEU A 33 -9.63 8.23 -34.38
C LEU A 33 -9.88 8.71 -32.94
N VAL A 34 -11.10 9.11 -32.57
CA VAL A 34 -11.44 9.55 -31.23
C VAL A 34 -11.43 8.37 -30.26
N LEU A 35 -11.99 7.22 -30.61
CA LEU A 35 -12.08 6.06 -29.74
C LEU A 35 -10.70 5.46 -29.47
N ILE A 36 -9.95 5.13 -30.53
CA ILE A 36 -8.65 4.49 -30.41
C ILE A 36 -7.61 5.52 -29.96
N GLY A 37 -7.56 6.67 -30.63
CA GLY A 37 -6.64 7.76 -30.30
C GLY A 37 -6.86 8.28 -28.88
N GLY A 38 -8.12 8.46 -28.46
CA GLY A 38 -8.44 8.89 -27.11
C GLY A 38 -7.96 7.89 -26.05
N ILE A 39 -8.21 6.60 -26.24
CA ILE A 39 -7.76 5.57 -25.29
C ILE A 39 -6.22 5.51 -25.23
N PHE A 40 -5.55 5.51 -26.38
CA PHE A 40 -4.09 5.45 -26.43
C PHE A 40 -3.44 6.72 -25.89
N ILE A 41 -3.91 7.89 -26.33
CA ILE A 41 -3.35 9.17 -25.90
C ILE A 41 -3.60 9.36 -24.40
N TYR A 42 -4.81 9.10 -23.91
CA TYR A 42 -5.13 9.23 -22.50
C TYR A 42 -4.35 8.23 -21.64
N GLY A 43 -4.31 6.96 -22.04
CA GLY A 43 -3.57 5.92 -21.30
C GLY A 43 -2.07 6.20 -21.27
N PHE A 44 -1.49 6.62 -22.41
CA PHE A 44 -0.07 6.95 -22.48
C PHE A 44 0.27 8.23 -21.71
N LEU A 45 -0.53 9.30 -21.92
CA LEU A 45 -0.33 10.58 -21.26
C LEU A 45 -0.52 10.46 -19.75
N TYR A 46 -1.56 9.73 -19.31
CA TYR A 46 -1.82 9.48 -17.91
C TYR A 46 -0.65 8.74 -17.26
N ASN A 47 -0.22 7.63 -17.89
CA ASN A 47 0.90 6.84 -17.35
C ASN A 47 2.20 7.67 -17.31
N TYR A 48 2.48 8.44 -18.35
CA TYR A 48 3.66 9.30 -18.43
C TYR A 48 3.62 10.45 -17.39
N MET A 49 2.46 11.06 -17.16
CA MET A 49 2.31 12.11 -16.17
C MET A 49 2.38 11.62 -14.72
N TYR A 50 1.96 10.38 -14.46
CA TYR A 50 1.92 9.83 -13.11
C TYR A 50 3.15 8.98 -12.74
N GLU A 51 3.96 8.56 -13.72
CA GLU A 51 5.20 7.82 -13.46
C GLU A 51 6.19 8.59 -12.56
N PRO A 52 6.38 9.93 -12.67
CA PRO A 52 7.25 10.68 -11.78
C PRO A 52 6.70 10.88 -10.36
N ASN A 53 5.42 10.59 -10.12
CA ASN A 53 4.78 10.80 -8.81
C ASN A 53 4.92 9.59 -7.86
N LEU A 54 5.65 8.55 -8.24
CA LEU A 54 6.06 7.51 -7.32
C LEU A 54 7.12 8.09 -6.38
N ILE A 55 6.73 8.28 -5.14
CA ILE A 55 7.65 8.71 -4.09
C ILE A 55 8.73 7.64 -3.94
N ARG A 56 9.98 8.08 -4.04
CA ARG A 56 11.16 7.24 -3.86
C ARG A 56 12.11 7.88 -2.88
N ASN A 57 12.78 7.03 -2.08
CA ASN A 57 13.80 7.47 -1.12
C ASN A 57 13.30 8.57 -0.16
N ALA A 58 12.05 8.49 0.25
CA ALA A 58 11.49 9.43 1.21
C ALA A 58 12.19 9.29 2.57
N PRO A 59 12.84 10.34 3.11
CA PRO A 59 13.65 10.22 4.32
C PRO A 59 12.76 9.99 5.54
N VAL A 60 13.02 8.92 6.29
CA VAL A 60 12.32 8.58 7.55
C VAL A 60 13.32 8.42 8.69
N ALA A 61 12.92 8.81 9.91
CA ALA A 61 13.66 8.49 11.12
C ALA A 61 13.11 7.23 11.76
N VAL A 62 13.99 6.37 12.25
CA VAL A 62 13.60 5.19 13.02
C VAL A 62 13.98 5.40 14.47
N VAL A 63 13.04 5.21 15.39
CA VAL A 63 13.28 5.18 16.84
C VAL A 63 13.14 3.73 17.29
N ASP A 64 14.27 3.05 17.45
CA ASP A 64 14.30 1.65 17.87
C ASP A 64 14.57 1.56 19.38
N ARG A 65 13.51 1.31 20.16
CA ARG A 65 13.61 1.08 21.62
C ARG A 65 13.85 -0.39 21.95
N SER A 66 13.57 -1.29 21.01
CA SER A 66 13.73 -2.73 21.22
C SER A 66 15.20 -3.15 21.18
N HIS A 67 16.02 -2.51 20.35
CA HIS A 67 17.42 -2.87 20.11
C HIS A 67 17.64 -4.38 19.82
N SER A 68 16.60 -5.04 19.32
CA SER A 68 16.54 -6.49 19.10
C SER A 68 17.08 -6.91 17.73
N ALA A 69 17.24 -8.21 17.53
CA ALA A 69 17.58 -8.74 16.20
C ALA A 69 16.44 -8.52 15.21
N LEU A 70 15.20 -8.66 15.68
CA LEU A 70 14.00 -8.48 14.87
C LEU A 70 13.80 -7.02 14.47
N SER A 71 14.01 -6.04 15.39
CA SER A 71 13.88 -4.62 15.06
C SER A 71 14.92 -4.17 14.04
N ARG A 72 16.16 -4.64 14.16
CA ARG A 72 17.21 -4.37 13.17
C ARG A 72 16.90 -4.98 11.80
N GLN A 73 16.30 -6.17 11.77
CA GLN A 73 15.87 -6.81 10.52
C GLN A 73 14.74 -6.03 9.87
N TYR A 74 13.75 -5.59 10.65
CA TYR A 74 12.66 -4.76 10.18
C TYR A 74 13.16 -3.43 9.60
N THR A 75 14.07 -2.73 10.31
CA THR A 75 14.68 -1.48 9.83
C THR A 75 15.39 -1.67 8.50
N ARG A 76 16.14 -2.78 8.33
CA ARG A 76 16.81 -3.08 7.05
C ARG A 76 15.82 -3.36 5.92
N LEU A 77 14.71 -4.01 6.20
CA LEU A 77 13.68 -4.27 5.18
C LEU A 77 12.99 -2.99 4.74
N ILE A 78 12.76 -2.06 5.67
CA ILE A 78 12.24 -0.73 5.35
C ILE A 78 13.24 0.07 4.52
N ASP A 79 14.51 0.09 4.90
CA ASP A 79 15.56 0.80 4.16
C ASP A 79 15.78 0.23 2.75
N ALA A 80 15.51 -1.06 2.57
CA ALA A 80 15.56 -1.70 1.26
C ALA A 80 14.34 -1.41 0.37
N ALA A 81 13.28 -0.82 0.92
CA ALA A 81 12.08 -0.50 0.15
C ALA A 81 12.31 0.75 -0.72
N PRO A 82 11.92 0.74 -2.00
CA PRO A 82 12.21 1.86 -2.91
C PRO A 82 11.48 3.16 -2.54
N GLN A 83 10.42 3.07 -1.74
CA GLN A 83 9.58 4.22 -1.38
C GLN A 83 10.21 5.11 -0.32
N VAL A 84 10.99 4.53 0.59
CA VAL A 84 11.56 5.23 1.74
C VAL A 84 13.06 4.99 1.86
N SER A 85 13.74 5.84 2.62
CA SER A 85 15.15 5.68 2.98
C SER A 85 15.28 6.01 4.45
N VAL A 86 15.95 5.15 5.21
CA VAL A 86 16.21 5.41 6.63
C VAL A 86 17.31 6.46 6.73
N TYR A 87 16.90 7.71 7.04
CA TYR A 87 17.80 8.85 7.18
C TYR A 87 18.70 8.71 8.41
N THR A 88 18.10 8.31 9.54
CA THR A 88 18.81 8.11 10.78
C THR A 88 18.03 7.15 11.70
N THR A 89 18.78 6.53 12.62
CA THR A 89 18.19 5.81 13.75
C THR A 89 18.45 6.62 15.02
N GLU A 90 17.39 7.23 15.55
CA GLU A 90 17.48 8.08 16.74
C GLU A 90 17.31 7.25 18.02
N PRO A 91 18.03 7.60 19.09
CA PRO A 91 17.93 6.89 20.35
C PRO A 91 16.61 7.18 21.07
N ASP A 92 15.98 8.33 20.78
CA ASP A 92 14.78 8.77 21.43
C ASP A 92 13.78 9.46 20.49
N PHE A 93 12.54 9.52 20.93
CA PHE A 93 11.45 10.14 20.16
C PHE A 93 11.56 11.66 20.06
N PRO A 94 12.01 12.43 21.07
CA PRO A 94 12.21 13.87 20.95
C PRO A 94 13.19 14.26 19.85
N GLY A 95 14.32 13.55 19.69
CA GLY A 95 15.28 13.79 18.62
C GLY A 95 14.65 13.59 17.24
N ALA A 96 13.99 12.49 17.02
CA ALA A 96 13.28 12.21 15.77
C ALA A 96 12.18 13.26 15.47
N LYS A 97 11.48 13.73 16.51
CA LYS A 97 10.46 14.79 16.38
C LYS A 97 11.06 16.13 15.94
N GLU A 98 12.24 16.48 16.40
CA GLU A 98 12.94 17.70 15.97
C GLU A 98 13.35 17.61 14.48
N LEU A 99 13.81 16.44 14.00
CA LEU A 99 14.08 16.21 12.58
C LEU A 99 12.83 16.37 11.72
N LEU A 100 11.71 15.84 12.20
CA LEU A 100 10.41 15.98 11.51
C LEU A 100 9.96 17.45 11.45
N LYS A 101 10.12 18.22 12.53
CA LYS A 101 9.81 19.66 12.54
C LYS A 101 10.70 20.48 11.61
N LYS A 102 11.97 20.11 11.47
CA LYS A 102 12.90 20.76 10.55
C LYS A 102 12.66 20.38 9.09
N GLY A 103 11.82 19.37 8.84
CA GLY A 103 11.58 18.83 7.49
C GLY A 103 12.74 18.00 6.94
N GLU A 104 13.67 17.58 7.78
CA GLU A 104 14.77 16.69 7.40
C GLU A 104 14.27 15.25 7.15
N VAL A 105 13.22 14.86 7.85
CA VAL A 105 12.49 13.60 7.63
C VAL A 105 11.00 13.88 7.46
N ILE A 106 10.33 13.00 6.74
CA ILE A 106 8.88 13.10 6.46
C ILE A 106 8.02 12.31 7.44
N GLY A 107 8.65 11.42 8.18
CA GLY A 107 7.97 10.57 9.15
C GLY A 107 8.92 9.89 10.12
N ILE A 108 8.33 9.32 11.17
CA ILE A 108 9.03 8.60 12.22
C ILE A 108 8.40 7.22 12.35
N ILE A 109 9.24 6.19 12.39
CA ILE A 109 8.83 4.82 12.69
C ILE A 109 9.35 4.49 14.09
N TYR A 110 8.42 4.27 15.01
CA TYR A 110 8.73 3.95 16.39
C TYR A 110 8.53 2.46 16.66
N ILE A 111 9.57 1.79 17.13
CA ILE A 111 9.59 0.37 17.48
C ILE A 111 9.68 0.27 19.02
N PRO A 112 8.63 -0.25 19.69
CA PRO A 112 8.61 -0.39 21.16
C PRO A 112 9.67 -1.36 21.68
N ASP A 113 9.99 -1.23 22.97
CA ASP A 113 10.99 -2.06 23.67
C ASP A 113 10.58 -3.54 23.77
N ASP A 114 9.28 -3.82 23.83
CA ASP A 114 8.72 -5.17 23.93
C ASP A 114 8.46 -5.87 22.56
N PHE A 115 8.88 -5.25 21.44
CA PHE A 115 8.58 -5.69 20.08
C PHE A 115 8.93 -7.18 19.83
N GLU A 116 10.19 -7.56 20.01
CA GLU A 116 10.63 -8.95 19.80
C GLU A 116 10.06 -9.92 20.84
N THR A 117 9.94 -9.45 22.09
CA THR A 117 9.38 -10.27 23.16
C THR A 117 7.95 -10.67 22.91
N ARG A 118 7.14 -9.78 22.34
CA ARG A 118 5.76 -10.07 21.97
C ARG A 118 5.69 -11.09 20.86
N VAL A 119 6.51 -10.92 19.80
CA VAL A 119 6.56 -11.89 18.68
C VAL A 119 6.96 -13.27 19.20
N ASN A 120 8.00 -13.36 20.01
CA ASN A 120 8.50 -14.63 20.54
C ASN A 120 7.51 -15.33 21.48
N ARG A 121 6.60 -14.59 22.12
CA ARG A 121 5.50 -15.13 22.93
C ARG A 121 4.27 -15.53 22.11
N GLY A 122 4.32 -15.40 20.79
CA GLY A 122 3.18 -15.66 19.90
C GLY A 122 2.12 -14.56 19.93
N GLY A 123 2.42 -13.39 20.54
CA GLY A 123 1.56 -12.23 20.58
C GLY A 123 1.73 -11.34 19.34
N GLU A 124 0.93 -10.28 19.29
CA GLU A 124 1.01 -9.26 18.27
C GLU A 124 1.99 -8.17 18.69
N ALA A 125 3.04 -7.93 17.89
CA ALA A 125 3.92 -6.79 18.08
C ALA A 125 3.47 -5.64 17.19
N VAL A 126 3.49 -4.43 17.76
CA VAL A 126 3.02 -3.20 17.12
C VAL A 126 4.19 -2.25 16.96
N PHE A 127 4.35 -1.65 15.80
CA PHE A 127 5.15 -0.45 15.63
C PHE A 127 4.26 0.72 15.23
N ILE A 128 4.69 1.93 15.54
CA ILE A 128 3.88 3.13 15.38
C ILE A 128 4.53 4.02 14.34
N MET A 129 3.74 4.48 13.38
CA MET A 129 4.18 5.46 12.38
C MET A 129 3.61 6.83 12.70
N TYR A 130 4.48 7.82 12.68
CA TYR A 130 4.13 9.21 12.82
C TYR A 130 4.47 9.96 11.55
N GLY A 131 3.58 10.79 11.06
CA GLY A 131 3.75 11.59 9.85
C GLY A 131 3.07 12.95 9.97
N THR A 132 3.33 13.82 9.00
CA THR A 132 2.64 15.10 8.85
C THR A 132 1.41 14.93 7.97
N THR A 133 0.31 15.59 8.31
CA THR A 133 -0.95 15.50 7.55
C THR A 133 -0.84 16.11 6.16
N ASP A 134 0.03 17.11 6.00
CA ASP A 134 0.22 17.84 4.73
C ASP A 134 0.92 16.98 3.66
N ALA A 135 1.57 15.89 4.08
CA ALA A 135 2.35 15.01 3.22
C ALA A 135 1.69 13.63 3.04
N PHE A 136 0.39 13.61 2.75
CA PHE A 136 -0.40 12.37 2.65
C PHE A 136 0.21 11.30 1.73
N LEU A 137 0.75 11.69 0.57
CA LEU A 137 1.39 10.74 -0.35
C LEU A 137 2.65 10.11 0.26
N TYR A 138 3.42 10.87 1.02
CA TYR A 138 4.59 10.34 1.75
C TYR A 138 4.19 9.39 2.87
N TYR A 139 3.09 9.68 3.56
CA TYR A 139 2.54 8.77 4.55
C TYR A 139 2.13 7.44 3.92
N LEU A 140 1.48 7.46 2.75
CA LEU A 140 1.15 6.25 1.99
C LEU A 140 2.40 5.47 1.58
N ALA A 141 3.45 6.15 1.09
CA ALA A 141 4.72 5.52 0.73
C ALA A 141 5.38 4.83 1.94
N MET A 142 5.37 5.47 3.10
CA MET A 142 5.87 4.89 4.35
C MET A 142 5.02 3.70 4.81
N GLN A 143 3.70 3.79 4.65
CA GLN A 143 2.78 2.69 4.96
C GLN A 143 3.01 1.49 4.04
N GLU A 144 3.20 1.69 2.74
CA GLU A 144 3.48 0.64 1.77
C GLU A 144 4.81 -0.07 2.08
N ALA A 145 5.89 0.68 2.32
CA ALA A 145 7.18 0.14 2.71
C ALA A 145 7.09 -0.68 4.00
N SER A 146 6.39 -0.15 5.01
CA SER A 146 6.17 -0.83 6.29
C SER A 146 5.34 -2.10 6.15
N ALA A 147 4.30 -2.07 5.31
CA ALA A 147 3.47 -3.24 5.02
C ALA A 147 4.28 -4.34 4.32
N GLY A 148 5.12 -3.98 3.35
CA GLY A 148 6.02 -4.92 2.67
C GLY A 148 7.00 -5.58 3.63
N ALA A 149 7.68 -4.79 4.47
CA ALA A 149 8.58 -5.29 5.51
C ALA A 149 7.87 -6.21 6.51
N MET A 150 6.65 -5.84 6.90
CA MET A 150 5.80 -6.65 7.78
C MET A 150 5.41 -7.99 7.15
N MET A 151 5.01 -7.99 5.87
CA MET A 151 4.66 -9.23 5.15
C MET A 151 5.85 -10.17 5.07
N GLU A 152 7.04 -9.66 4.78
CA GLU A 152 8.28 -10.43 4.71
C GLU A 152 8.62 -11.06 6.07
N LEU A 153 8.55 -10.28 7.15
CA LEU A 153 8.79 -10.80 8.50
C LEU A 153 7.73 -11.83 8.92
N ASN A 154 6.46 -11.53 8.70
CA ASN A 154 5.38 -12.47 9.02
C ASN A 154 5.52 -13.79 8.25
N GLY A 155 5.95 -13.73 6.99
CA GLY A 155 6.24 -14.91 6.18
C GLY A 155 7.38 -15.76 6.74
N ARG A 156 8.39 -15.14 7.38
CA ARG A 156 9.54 -15.86 7.96
C ARG A 156 9.23 -16.46 9.33
N TYR A 157 8.53 -15.74 10.19
CA TYR A 157 8.31 -16.16 11.58
C TYR A 157 7.16 -17.16 11.73
N ARG A 158 6.19 -17.17 10.83
CA ARG A 158 5.02 -18.06 10.93
C ARG A 158 5.16 -19.45 10.30
N PRO A 159 5.87 -19.65 9.19
CA PRO A 159 6.03 -20.99 8.62
C PRO A 159 6.67 -21.97 9.59
N GLU A 160 7.61 -21.50 10.42
CA GLU A 160 8.25 -22.36 11.43
C GLU A 160 7.29 -22.80 12.53
N MET A 161 6.34 -21.94 12.90
CA MET A 161 5.30 -22.24 13.87
C MET A 161 4.21 -23.18 13.32
N LEU A 162 3.95 -23.11 12.02
CA LEU A 162 2.95 -23.95 11.33
C LEU A 162 3.35 -25.43 11.24
N VAL A 163 4.65 -25.75 11.33
CA VAL A 163 5.15 -27.14 11.26
C VAL A 163 4.76 -27.96 12.50
N PHE A 164 4.48 -27.31 13.62
CA PHE A 164 4.21 -27.97 14.91
C PHE A 164 2.73 -27.96 15.34
N LEU A 165 1.83 -27.35 14.53
CA LEU A 165 0.43 -27.21 14.92
C LEU A 165 -0.50 -28.16 14.14
N PRO A 166 -1.56 -28.71 14.77
CA PRO A 166 -2.60 -29.45 14.06
C PRO A 166 -3.26 -28.59 12.99
N GLN A 167 -3.66 -29.19 11.87
CA GLN A 167 -4.22 -28.46 10.71
C GLN A 167 -5.40 -27.54 11.03
N GLN A 168 -6.13 -27.81 12.10
CA GLN A 168 -7.28 -26.98 12.52
C GLN A 168 -6.86 -25.60 13.07
N ASP A 169 -5.66 -25.48 13.66
CA ASP A 169 -5.18 -24.23 14.27
C ASP A 169 -4.43 -23.36 13.25
N VAL A 170 -3.98 -23.97 12.14
CA VAL A 170 -3.23 -23.27 11.07
C VAL A 170 -4.07 -22.14 10.44
N GLN A 171 -5.37 -22.34 10.22
CA GLN A 171 -6.23 -21.32 9.63
C GLN A 171 -6.44 -20.10 10.54
N GLN A 172 -6.54 -20.31 11.85
CA GLN A 172 -6.70 -19.22 12.80
C GLN A 172 -5.41 -18.40 12.95
N ILE A 173 -4.26 -19.07 12.95
CA ILE A 173 -2.95 -18.41 13.06
C ILE A 173 -2.58 -17.66 11.78
N THR A 174 -2.96 -18.19 10.61
CA THR A 174 -2.71 -17.49 9.32
C THR A 174 -3.51 -16.19 9.22
N GLN A 175 -4.65 -16.07 9.92
CA GLN A 175 -5.44 -14.85 9.95
C GLN A 175 -4.96 -13.84 11.01
N ALA A 176 -4.28 -14.30 12.06
CA ALA A 176 -3.72 -13.40 13.07
C ALA A 176 -2.38 -12.82 12.58
N LYS A 177 -2.21 -11.51 12.59
CA LYS A 177 -0.97 -10.83 12.21
C LYS A 177 -0.01 -10.83 13.41
N ALA A 178 1.26 -11.21 13.21
CA ALA A 178 2.28 -11.12 14.24
C ALA A 178 2.72 -9.68 14.48
N ILE A 179 2.66 -8.86 13.44
CA ILE A 179 3.07 -7.46 13.47
C ILE A 179 1.96 -6.61 12.86
N SER A 180 1.58 -5.54 13.51
CA SER A 180 0.60 -4.58 13.04
C SER A 180 1.16 -3.15 13.02
N VAL A 181 0.52 -2.30 12.23
CA VAL A 181 0.89 -0.89 12.05
C VAL A 181 -0.20 -0.02 12.64
N VAL A 182 0.19 0.92 13.50
CA VAL A 182 -0.68 1.99 13.98
C VAL A 182 -0.16 3.32 13.43
N GLY A 183 -0.99 3.97 12.62
CA GLY A 183 -0.67 5.29 12.06
C GLY A 183 -1.23 6.41 12.92
N THR A 184 -0.42 7.41 13.23
CA THR A 184 -0.84 8.60 13.99
C THR A 184 -0.28 9.86 13.33
N ALA A 185 -1.16 10.84 13.07
CA ALA A 185 -0.75 12.17 12.63
C ALA A 185 -0.24 12.99 13.83
N LEU A 186 0.97 13.53 13.74
CA LEU A 186 1.57 14.35 14.81
C LEU A 186 1.25 15.83 14.67
N TYR A 187 1.09 16.31 13.46
CA TYR A 187 0.83 17.72 13.16
C TYR A 187 -0.28 17.83 12.14
N ASN A 188 -1.27 18.65 12.45
CA ASN A 188 -2.29 19.11 11.52
C ASN A 188 -2.16 20.64 11.42
N HIS A 189 -1.69 21.16 10.28
CA HIS A 189 -1.57 22.59 10.06
C HIS A 189 -2.92 23.29 9.90
N THR A 190 -4.02 22.54 9.78
CA THR A 190 -5.37 23.08 9.60
C THR A 190 -6.12 23.34 10.90
N GLU A 191 -5.58 22.92 12.07
CA GLU A 191 -6.17 23.23 13.38
C GLU A 191 -5.62 24.51 14.03
N GLY A 192 -5.18 25.45 13.24
CA GLY A 192 -4.75 26.77 13.67
C GLY A 192 -5.84 27.84 13.53
N TYR A 193 -7.02 27.61 14.07
CA TYR A 193 -8.03 28.64 14.37
C TYR A 193 -8.81 28.25 15.62
#